data_85ecf808d130d6097442c1002fb880e3
#
_entry.id   85ecf808d130d6097442c1002fb880e3
#
_cell.length_a   1.000
_cell.length_b   1.000
_cell.length_c   1.000
_cell.angle_alpha   90.00
_cell.angle_beta   90.00
_cell.angle_gamma   90.00
#
_symmetry.space_group_name_H-M   'P 1'
#
loop_
_entity.id
_entity.type
_entity.pdbx_description
1 polymer ?
#
loop_
_entity_poly.entity_id
_entity_poly.type
_entity_poly.pdbx_seq_one_letter_code
_entity_poly.pdbx_strand_id
1 'polypeptide(L)'
;MSLPAPDRRMGGWTGVGYDDIEMGRTYPAQPLPISAEDVARFYRSLGEARPPPAIGTRIPAFLLNEIRALKKQMKFPPGVLHAREEIEMRSAARLGEPLTVSITIANKYIRNDRRFIVFDQHVRCATDQRSIMTIKHILYWPC
;
A
#
# COMPACT_ATOMS: atom_id res chain seq x y z
N MET A 1 20.63 9.39 21.50
CA MET A 1 19.57 9.51 22.52
C MET A 1 18.47 8.52 22.18
N SER A 2 18.18 7.62 23.09
CA SER A 2 17.09 6.65 22.89
C SER A 2 15.76 7.38 22.98
N LEU A 3 14.85 7.16 21.99
CA LEU A 3 13.49 7.66 22.12
C LEU A 3 12.80 6.97 23.30
N PRO A 4 11.96 7.67 24.06
CA PRO A 4 11.21 7.02 25.12
C PRO A 4 10.38 5.88 24.57
N ALA A 5 10.29 4.78 25.30
CA ALA A 5 9.41 3.70 24.94
C ALA A 5 7.99 4.25 24.72
N PRO A 6 7.27 3.77 23.70
CA PRO A 6 5.92 4.24 23.47
C PRO A 6 5.06 4.00 24.71
N ASP A 7 4.31 5.01 25.13
CA ASP A 7 3.36 4.84 26.22
C ASP A 7 2.25 3.91 25.75
N ARG A 8 2.37 2.64 26.09
CA ARG A 8 1.39 1.60 25.75
C ARG A 8 0.02 1.84 26.38
N ARG A 9 -0.15 2.89 27.15
CA ARG A 9 -1.38 3.22 27.88
C ARG A 9 -2.35 4.11 27.11
N MET A 10 -2.05 4.45 25.87
CA MET A 10 -2.96 5.18 25.00
C MET A 10 -4.12 4.27 24.54
N GLY A 11 -5.17 4.18 25.36
CA GLY A 11 -6.48 3.72 24.92
C GLY A 11 -6.60 2.28 24.42
N GLY A 12 -5.88 1.31 24.98
CA GLY A 12 -6.06 -0.11 24.61
C GLY A 12 -5.59 -0.46 23.19
N TRP A 13 -4.76 0.38 22.59
CA TRP A 13 -4.18 0.11 21.29
C TRP A 13 -3.22 -1.10 21.31
N THR A 14 -3.42 -2.03 20.37
CA THR A 14 -2.64 -3.27 20.24
C THR A 14 -1.93 -3.38 18.87
N GLY A 15 -1.67 -2.27 18.22
CA GLY A 15 -0.99 -2.27 16.91
C GLY A 15 0.51 -2.53 17.00
N VAL A 16 1.15 -2.63 15.85
CA VAL A 16 2.58 -2.91 15.73
C VAL A 16 3.39 -1.64 15.98
N GLY A 17 4.32 -1.68 16.94
CA GLY A 17 5.25 -0.59 17.20
C GLY A 17 6.43 -0.60 16.22
N TYR A 18 7.14 0.53 16.16
CA TYR A 18 8.32 0.69 15.31
C TYR A 18 9.37 -0.41 15.53
N ASP A 19 9.65 -0.73 16.80
CA ASP A 19 10.66 -1.73 17.14
C ASP A 19 10.26 -3.17 16.75
N ASP A 20 8.96 -3.42 16.63
CA ASP A 20 8.42 -4.74 16.24
C ASP A 20 8.43 -4.96 14.73
N ILE A 21 8.73 -3.93 13.95
CA ILE A 21 8.76 -4.02 12.49
C ILE A 21 10.14 -4.47 12.05
N GLU A 22 10.18 -5.59 11.33
CA GLU A 22 11.41 -6.21 10.86
C GLU A 22 11.78 -5.71 9.46
N MET A 23 12.92 -5.03 9.37
CA MET A 23 13.46 -4.53 8.10
C MET A 23 13.86 -5.70 7.19
N GLY A 24 13.53 -5.59 5.90
CA GLY A 24 13.79 -6.64 4.91
C GLY A 24 12.70 -7.70 4.80
N ARG A 25 11.70 -7.69 5.69
CA ARG A 25 10.60 -8.64 5.63
C ARG A 25 9.72 -8.38 4.41
N THR A 26 9.48 -9.44 3.63
CA THR A 26 8.52 -9.44 2.53
C THR A 26 7.28 -10.23 2.92
N TYR A 27 6.12 -9.60 2.77
CA TYR A 27 4.84 -10.28 2.97
C TYR A 27 4.45 -11.04 1.72
N PRO A 28 3.80 -12.22 1.85
CA PRO A 28 3.35 -12.98 0.70
C PRO A 28 2.48 -12.16 -0.24
N ALA A 29 2.62 -12.40 -1.54
CA ALA A 29 1.78 -11.74 -2.54
C ALA A 29 0.31 -12.08 -2.32
N GLN A 30 -0.54 -11.06 -2.42
CA GLN A 30 -1.99 -11.17 -2.26
C GLN A 30 -2.69 -10.82 -3.56
N PRO A 31 -3.85 -11.43 -3.85
CA PRO A 31 -4.67 -10.99 -4.96
C PRO A 31 -5.07 -9.52 -4.82
N LEU A 32 -5.08 -8.81 -5.94
CA LEU A 32 -5.59 -7.45 -6.05
C LEU A 32 -6.78 -7.47 -7.03
N PRO A 33 -7.98 -7.82 -6.56
CA PRO A 33 -9.14 -7.90 -7.44
C PRO A 33 -9.66 -6.50 -7.76
N ILE A 34 -9.77 -6.18 -9.05
CA ILE A 34 -10.36 -4.93 -9.55
C ILE A 34 -11.42 -5.29 -10.58
N SER A 35 -12.65 -4.94 -10.30
CA SER A 35 -13.78 -5.20 -11.17
C SER A 35 -14.07 -4.02 -12.11
N ALA A 36 -14.85 -4.27 -13.17
CA ALA A 36 -15.37 -3.22 -14.03
C ALA A 36 -16.19 -2.19 -13.24
N GLU A 37 -16.94 -2.64 -12.23
CA GLU A 37 -17.72 -1.73 -11.36
C GLU A 37 -16.81 -0.85 -10.50
N ASP A 38 -15.67 -1.36 -10.04
CA ASP A 38 -14.68 -0.54 -9.31
C ASP A 38 -14.17 0.60 -10.19
N VAL A 39 -13.90 0.33 -11.47
CA VAL A 39 -13.47 1.35 -12.43
C VAL A 39 -14.58 2.38 -12.67
N ALA A 40 -15.83 1.94 -12.86
CA ALA A 40 -16.96 2.84 -13.03
C ALA A 40 -17.16 3.73 -11.79
N ARG A 41 -17.04 3.16 -10.60
CA ARG A 41 -17.14 3.91 -9.34
C ARG A 41 -16.03 4.94 -9.19
N PHE A 42 -14.81 4.62 -9.62
CA PHE A 42 -13.70 5.55 -9.65
C PHE A 42 -14.04 6.78 -10.50
N TYR A 43 -14.53 6.58 -11.72
CA TYR A 43 -14.92 7.70 -12.58
C TYR A 43 -16.09 8.50 -12.01
N ARG A 44 -17.07 7.86 -11.38
CA ARG A 44 -18.15 8.58 -10.69
C ARG A 44 -17.63 9.50 -9.58
N SER A 45 -16.60 9.05 -8.85
CA SER A 45 -15.99 9.88 -7.80
C SER A 45 -15.31 11.13 -8.37
N LEU A 46 -14.96 11.12 -9.65
CA LEU A 46 -14.41 12.28 -10.39
C LEU A 46 -15.48 13.11 -11.10
N GLY A 47 -16.77 12.78 -10.90
CA GLY A 47 -17.88 13.49 -11.55
C GLY A 47 -18.22 12.97 -12.95
N GLU A 48 -17.66 11.82 -13.38
CA GLU A 48 -17.90 11.22 -14.68
C GLU A 48 -18.79 9.98 -14.57
N ALA A 49 -20.01 10.05 -15.11
CA ALA A 49 -20.88 8.88 -15.22
C ALA A 49 -20.45 8.07 -16.45
N ARG A 50 -19.82 6.90 -16.23
CA ARG A 50 -19.43 5.97 -17.27
C ARG A 50 -20.03 4.59 -16.99
N PRO A 51 -20.46 3.85 -18.01
CA PRO A 51 -20.82 2.45 -17.84
C PRO A 51 -19.59 1.63 -17.45
N PRO A 52 -19.77 0.48 -16.78
CA PRO A 52 -18.66 -0.43 -16.50
C PRO A 52 -17.91 -0.79 -17.79
N PRO A 53 -16.58 -0.68 -17.84
CA PRO A 53 -15.81 -0.94 -19.04
C PRO A 53 -15.72 -2.45 -19.35
N ALA A 54 -15.41 -2.76 -20.59
CA ALA A 54 -15.21 -4.14 -21.06
C ALA A 54 -13.89 -4.74 -20.55
N ILE A 55 -13.83 -6.07 -20.51
CA ILE A 55 -12.59 -6.82 -20.29
C ILE A 55 -11.52 -6.36 -21.29
N GLY A 56 -10.29 -6.23 -20.83
CA GLY A 56 -9.16 -5.71 -21.60
C GLY A 56 -8.97 -4.20 -21.54
N THR A 57 -9.93 -3.47 -20.95
CA THR A 57 -9.79 -2.03 -20.74
C THR A 57 -8.71 -1.76 -19.71
N ARG A 58 -7.92 -0.73 -19.95
CA ARG A 58 -6.85 -0.31 -19.04
C ARG A 58 -7.43 0.14 -17.70
N ILE A 59 -6.86 -0.35 -16.61
CA ILE A 59 -7.24 0.04 -15.25
C ILE A 59 -6.54 1.36 -14.91
N PRO A 60 -7.26 2.37 -14.38
CA PRO A 60 -6.63 3.58 -13.87
C PRO A 60 -5.57 3.26 -12.81
N ALA A 61 -4.41 3.88 -12.93
CA ALA A 61 -3.28 3.63 -12.03
C ALA A 61 -3.63 3.85 -10.55
N PHE A 62 -4.50 4.80 -10.26
CA PHE A 62 -4.93 5.10 -8.89
C PHE A 62 -5.56 3.89 -8.19
N LEU A 63 -6.29 3.03 -8.91
CA LEU A 63 -6.91 1.83 -8.34
C LEU A 63 -5.90 0.74 -8.01
N LEU A 64 -4.68 0.82 -8.55
CA LEU A 64 -3.60 -0.14 -8.28
C LEU A 64 -2.85 0.19 -7.00
N ASN A 65 -2.99 1.41 -6.49
CA ASN A 65 -2.36 1.85 -5.25
C ASN A 65 -3.22 1.44 -4.05
N GLU A 66 -3.01 0.22 -3.59
CA GLU A 66 -3.87 -0.40 -2.57
C GLU A 66 -3.13 -0.52 -1.23
N ILE A 67 -3.08 0.60 -0.50
CA ILE A 67 -2.47 0.61 0.84
C ILE A 67 -3.19 -0.30 1.84
N ARG A 68 -4.46 -0.64 1.59
CA ARG A 68 -5.19 -1.58 2.45
C ARG A 68 -4.58 -2.97 2.45
N ALA A 69 -3.83 -3.33 1.40
CA ALA A 69 -3.07 -4.56 1.38
C ALA A 69 -2.06 -4.61 2.52
N LEU A 70 -1.40 -3.49 2.85
CA LEU A 70 -0.51 -3.40 4.00
C LEU A 70 -1.27 -3.51 5.31
N LYS A 71 -2.42 -2.88 5.43
CA LYS A 71 -3.26 -2.95 6.64
C LYS A 71 -3.79 -4.34 6.93
N LYS A 72 -3.87 -5.22 5.95
CA LYS A 72 -4.20 -6.63 6.15
C LYS A 72 -3.05 -7.43 6.75
N GLN A 73 -1.81 -6.98 6.57
CA GLN A 73 -0.61 -7.67 7.07
C GLN A 73 -0.27 -7.26 8.50
N MET A 74 -0.59 -6.02 8.88
CA MET A 74 -0.32 -5.54 10.22
C MET A 74 -1.34 -4.49 10.64
N LYS A 75 -1.56 -4.42 11.94
CA LYS A 75 -2.44 -3.41 12.52
C LYS A 75 -1.66 -2.12 12.73
N PHE A 76 -2.09 -1.06 12.05
CA PHE A 76 -1.49 0.27 12.22
C PHE A 76 -1.85 0.89 13.56
N PRO A 77 -0.90 1.55 14.23
CA PRO A 77 -1.24 2.40 15.36
C PRO A 77 -2.06 3.61 14.93
N PRO A 78 -2.87 4.18 15.84
CA PRO A 78 -3.47 5.49 15.57
C PRO A 78 -2.39 6.54 15.33
N GLY A 79 -2.62 7.44 14.38
CA GLY A 79 -1.70 8.53 14.10
C GLY A 79 -0.59 8.22 13.10
N VAL A 80 -0.64 7.08 12.42
CA VAL A 80 0.22 6.85 11.25
C VAL A 80 -0.15 7.85 10.18
N LEU A 81 0.85 8.56 9.65
CA LEU A 81 0.68 9.55 8.59
C LEU A 81 1.47 9.16 7.37
N HIS A 82 0.87 9.36 6.22
CA HIS A 82 1.53 9.16 4.93
C HIS A 82 2.38 10.40 4.63
N ALA A 83 3.70 10.30 4.81
CA ALA A 83 4.61 11.43 4.67
C ALA A 83 5.03 11.66 3.22
N ARG A 84 5.25 10.58 2.47
CA ARG A 84 5.67 10.65 1.07
C ARG A 84 5.30 9.38 0.33
N GLU A 85 5.06 9.53 -0.96
CA GLU A 85 4.78 8.44 -1.88
C GLU A 85 5.51 8.66 -3.19
N GLU A 86 6.17 7.62 -3.69
CA GLU A 86 6.81 7.62 -4.99
C GLU A 86 6.24 6.47 -5.82
N ILE A 87 5.66 6.79 -6.96
CA ILE A 87 4.99 5.81 -7.83
C ILE A 87 5.76 5.73 -9.15
N GLU A 88 6.05 4.50 -9.56
CA GLU A 88 6.62 4.22 -10.88
C GLU A 88 5.74 3.22 -11.62
N MET A 89 5.16 3.66 -12.73
CA MET A 89 4.42 2.79 -13.65
C MET A 89 5.39 2.12 -14.61
N ARG A 90 5.30 0.79 -14.74
CA ARG A 90 6.15 0.01 -15.64
C ARG A 90 5.39 -0.55 -16.83
N SER A 91 4.15 -0.95 -16.63
CA SER A 91 3.26 -1.43 -17.69
C SER A 91 1.81 -1.18 -17.32
N ALA A 92 0.92 -1.30 -18.30
CA ALA A 92 -0.51 -1.18 -18.06
C ALA A 92 -1.08 -2.45 -17.43
N ALA A 93 -2.02 -2.29 -16.52
CA ALA A 93 -2.91 -3.35 -16.06
C ALA A 93 -4.25 -3.24 -16.79
N ARG A 94 -4.83 -4.38 -17.15
CA ARG A 94 -6.10 -4.44 -17.87
C ARG A 94 -7.13 -5.28 -17.13
N LEU A 95 -8.38 -4.90 -17.23
CA LEU A 95 -9.48 -5.68 -16.66
C LEU A 95 -9.45 -7.11 -17.16
N GLY A 96 -9.63 -8.07 -16.24
CA GLY A 96 -9.55 -9.49 -16.52
C GLY A 96 -8.19 -10.11 -16.26
N GLU A 97 -7.13 -9.31 -16.13
CA GLU A 97 -5.82 -9.82 -15.72
C GLU A 97 -5.82 -10.13 -14.21
N PRO A 98 -5.29 -11.29 -13.80
CA PRO A 98 -5.12 -11.58 -12.37
C PRO A 98 -3.93 -10.78 -11.84
N LEU A 99 -4.20 -9.84 -10.93
CA LEU A 99 -3.20 -8.97 -10.34
C LEU A 99 -2.86 -9.44 -8.93
N THR A 100 -1.60 -9.25 -8.56
CA THR A 100 -1.12 -9.48 -7.19
C THR A 100 -0.39 -8.26 -6.68
N VAL A 101 -0.39 -8.10 -5.35
CA VAL A 101 0.37 -7.08 -4.65
C VAL A 101 1.23 -7.75 -3.59
N SER A 102 2.50 -7.39 -3.56
CA SER A 102 3.45 -7.78 -2.52
C SER A 102 4.00 -6.54 -1.83
N ILE A 103 4.39 -6.68 -0.57
CA ILE A 103 4.91 -5.57 0.23
C ILE A 103 6.17 -6.04 0.93
N THR A 104 7.18 -5.20 0.86
CA THR A 104 8.46 -5.40 1.57
C THR A 104 8.72 -4.20 2.47
N ILE A 105 9.17 -4.46 3.69
CA ILE A 105 9.66 -3.41 4.57
C ILE A 105 11.08 -3.08 4.12
N ALA A 106 11.21 -1.99 3.34
CA ALA A 106 12.46 -1.64 2.69
C ALA A 106 13.44 -0.96 3.65
N ASN A 107 12.93 -0.16 4.58
CA ASN A 107 13.76 0.58 5.52
C ASN A 107 12.92 1.07 6.70
N LYS A 108 13.59 1.38 7.79
CA LYS A 108 13.06 2.16 8.89
C LYS A 108 14.17 3.06 9.43
N TYR A 109 13.82 4.29 9.77
CA TYR A 109 14.79 5.26 10.23
C TYR A 109 14.16 6.30 11.15
N ILE A 110 15.02 6.98 11.91
CA ILE A 110 14.64 8.08 12.77
C ILE A 110 15.28 9.35 12.23
N ARG A 111 14.48 10.38 12.05
CA ARG A 111 14.94 11.69 11.60
C ARG A 111 14.22 12.78 12.40
N ASN A 112 14.98 13.70 12.99
CA ASN A 112 14.43 14.77 13.84
C ASN A 112 13.49 14.21 14.94
N ASP A 113 13.94 13.15 15.62
CA ASP A 113 13.19 12.46 16.69
C ASP A 113 11.85 11.85 16.24
N ARG A 114 11.65 11.67 14.93
CA ARG A 114 10.47 11.05 14.35
C ARG A 114 10.82 9.72 13.70
N ARG A 115 9.97 8.75 13.89
CA ARG A 115 10.13 7.40 13.33
C ARG A 115 9.47 7.33 11.96
N PHE A 116 10.18 6.75 11.00
CA PHE A 116 9.65 6.53 9.65
C PHE A 116 9.85 5.09 9.24
N ILE A 117 8.88 4.55 8.52
CA ILE A 117 8.95 3.22 7.92
C ILE A 117 8.71 3.35 6.44
N VAL A 118 9.57 2.68 5.65
CA VAL A 118 9.48 2.66 4.20
C VAL A 118 8.96 1.31 3.76
N PHE A 119 7.82 1.31 3.07
CA PHE A 119 7.22 0.13 2.49
C PHE A 119 7.31 0.20 0.97
N ASP A 120 7.87 -0.84 0.36
CA ASP A 120 7.83 -1.03 -1.08
C ASP A 120 6.68 -1.94 -1.44
N GLN A 121 5.75 -1.42 -2.23
CA GLN A 121 4.60 -2.15 -2.75
C GLN A 121 4.85 -2.46 -4.22
N HIS A 122 4.64 -3.72 -4.62
CA HIS A 122 4.84 -4.13 -5.99
C HIS A 122 3.57 -4.81 -6.53
N VAL A 123 3.03 -4.24 -7.60
CA VAL A 123 1.88 -4.80 -8.31
C VAL A 123 2.38 -5.52 -9.56
N ARG A 124 1.97 -6.78 -9.70
CA ARG A 124 2.33 -7.65 -10.82
C ARG A 124 1.10 -8.30 -11.43
N CYS A 125 1.20 -8.69 -12.70
CA CYS A 125 0.29 -9.64 -13.29
C CYS A 125 0.72 -11.05 -12.87
N ALA A 126 -0.20 -11.84 -12.28
CA ALA A 126 0.12 -13.16 -11.77
C ALA A 126 0.41 -14.19 -12.86
N THR A 127 -0.11 -14.00 -14.07
CA THR A 127 0.03 -14.94 -15.18
C THR A 127 1.45 -14.99 -15.74
N ASP A 128 2.05 -13.81 -15.98
CA ASP A 128 3.35 -13.67 -16.63
C ASP A 128 4.41 -13.02 -15.75
N GLN A 129 4.07 -12.70 -14.49
CA GLN A 129 4.93 -11.99 -13.54
C GLN A 129 5.38 -10.61 -14.01
N ARG A 130 4.69 -10.04 -14.99
CA ARG A 130 5.00 -8.70 -15.50
C ARG A 130 4.85 -7.67 -14.40
N SER A 131 5.88 -6.84 -14.22
CA SER A 131 5.84 -5.71 -13.29
C SER A 131 4.92 -4.63 -13.85
N ILE A 132 3.92 -4.22 -13.06
CA ILE A 132 2.95 -3.20 -13.44
C ILE A 132 3.29 -1.88 -12.78
N MET A 133 3.45 -1.88 -11.46
CA MET A 133 3.68 -0.67 -10.71
C MET A 133 4.49 -0.96 -9.45
N THR A 134 5.39 -0.06 -9.12
CA THR A 134 6.07 -0.05 -7.83
C THR A 134 5.73 1.24 -7.10
N ILE A 135 5.49 1.14 -5.80
CA ILE A 135 5.16 2.27 -4.96
C ILE A 135 6.03 2.21 -3.71
N LYS A 136 6.71 3.30 -3.44
CA LYS A 136 7.42 3.50 -2.18
C LYS A 136 6.56 4.37 -1.27
N HIS A 137 6.12 3.80 -0.15
CA HIS A 137 5.39 4.53 0.89
C HIS A 137 6.33 4.87 2.03
N ILE A 138 6.42 6.14 2.38
CA ILE A 138 7.13 6.59 3.57
C ILE A 138 6.09 7.02 4.58
N LEU A 139 5.97 6.27 5.67
CA LEU A 139 4.97 6.49 6.70
C LEU A 139 5.62 6.97 7.98
N TYR A 140 5.07 8.04 8.56
CA TYR A 140 5.38 8.42 9.93
C TYR A 140 4.74 7.40 10.89
N TRP A 141 5.54 6.90 11.82
CA TRP A 141 5.10 5.88 12.79
C TRP A 141 5.14 6.46 14.19
N PRO A 142 3.99 6.60 14.86
CA PRO A 142 3.91 7.37 16.11
C PRO A 142 4.50 6.66 17.34
N CYS A 143 4.71 5.35 17.27
CA CYS A 143 5.17 4.57 18.44
C CYS A 143 6.09 3.39 18.09
#